data_3b4cb61b0b6fe627cc237b84b43b8eb8
#
_entry.id   3b4cb61b0b6fe627cc237b84b43b8eb8
#
_cell.length_a   1.000
_cell.length_b   1.000
_cell.length_c   1.000
_cell.angle_alpha   90.00
_cell.angle_beta   90.00
_cell.angle_gamma   90.00
#
_symmetry.space_group_name_H-M   'P 1'
#
loop_
_entity.id
_entity.type
_entity.pdbx_description
1 polymer ?
#
loop_
_entity_poly.entity_id
_entity_poly.type
_entity_poly.pdbx_seq_one_letter_code
_entity_poly.pdbx_strand_id
1 'polypeptide(L)'
;MHLKYRSALPKDAEECVAVRGRTSQNAASEEWLLSIGVTSESWGENIRSGALPGHVCTVDGKIVGFCFGARETGEIEVIALLPDFENRGLGRELLDRTSDELAKLGHTRLFLGCSPDPASRSHGFYRHLGWRSTGTFDKYGDEILEIFIEP
;
A
#
# COMPACT_ATOMS: atom_id res chain seq x y z
N MET A 1 -8.75 -9.56 -20.86
CA MET A 1 -8.59 -8.71 -19.68
C MET A 1 -7.28 -7.95 -19.80
N HIS A 2 -7.34 -6.62 -19.84
CA HIS A 2 -6.14 -5.78 -19.97
C HIS A 2 -5.63 -5.35 -18.61
N LEU A 3 -4.69 -6.09 -18.10
CA LEU A 3 -4.03 -5.80 -16.83
C LEU A 3 -2.85 -4.85 -17.07
N LYS A 4 -2.82 -3.72 -16.38
CA LYS A 4 -1.72 -2.75 -16.49
C LYS A 4 -1.30 -2.25 -15.12
N TYR A 5 -0.02 -1.96 -15.00
CA TYR A 5 0.55 -1.27 -13.84
C TYR A 5 1.08 0.08 -14.28
N ARG A 6 0.83 1.10 -13.49
CA ARG A 6 1.35 2.44 -13.76
C ARG A 6 1.49 3.24 -12.47
N SER A 7 2.24 4.32 -12.52
CA SER A 7 2.33 5.25 -11.40
C SER A 7 0.97 5.87 -11.12
N ALA A 8 0.68 6.09 -9.85
CA ALA A 8 -0.56 6.73 -9.43
C ALA A 8 -0.55 8.21 -9.82
N LEU A 9 -1.70 8.71 -10.23
CA LEU A 9 -1.94 10.11 -10.57
C LEU A 9 -2.90 10.71 -9.53
N PRO A 10 -2.85 12.05 -9.31
CA PRO A 10 -3.78 12.67 -8.36
C PRO A 10 -5.25 12.34 -8.59
N LYS A 11 -5.66 12.22 -9.84
CA LYS A 11 -7.04 11.87 -10.20
C LYS A 11 -7.45 10.47 -9.77
N ASP A 12 -6.49 9.60 -9.45
CA ASP A 12 -6.77 8.22 -9.04
C ASP A 12 -7.19 8.13 -7.56
N ALA A 13 -6.98 9.18 -6.79
CA ALA A 13 -7.18 9.17 -5.34
C ALA A 13 -8.60 8.75 -4.94
N GLU A 14 -9.61 9.27 -5.62
CA GLU A 14 -11.01 8.95 -5.32
C GLU A 14 -11.30 7.45 -5.53
N GLU A 15 -10.82 6.91 -6.63
CA GLU A 15 -11.01 5.49 -6.95
C GLU A 15 -10.22 4.60 -5.98
N CYS A 16 -9.02 5.02 -5.56
CA CYS A 16 -8.22 4.30 -4.57
C CYS A 16 -8.91 4.25 -3.20
N VAL A 17 -9.50 5.36 -2.76
CA VAL A 17 -10.27 5.38 -1.51
C VAL A 17 -11.43 4.39 -1.58
N ALA A 18 -12.13 4.36 -2.72
CA ALA A 18 -13.24 3.42 -2.92
C ALA A 18 -12.75 1.96 -2.88
N VAL A 19 -11.63 1.64 -3.52
CA VAL A 19 -11.05 0.29 -3.47
C VAL A 19 -10.69 -0.09 -2.03
N ARG A 20 -10.13 0.85 -1.26
CA ARG A 20 -9.73 0.60 0.13
C ARG A 20 -10.91 0.16 0.99
N GLY A 21 -12.12 0.65 0.68
CA GLY A 21 -13.33 0.26 1.39
C GLY A 21 -13.91 -1.09 0.97
N ARG A 22 -13.36 -1.72 -0.07
CA ARG A 22 -13.88 -2.98 -0.63
C ARG A 22 -12.95 -4.19 -0.45
N THR A 23 -11.85 -4.02 0.25
CA THR A 23 -10.89 -5.13 0.46
C THR A 23 -11.50 -6.20 1.36
N SER A 24 -11.08 -7.45 1.18
CA SER A 24 -11.63 -8.57 1.95
C SER A 24 -11.17 -8.56 3.41
N GLN A 25 -9.99 -8.01 3.65
CA GLN A 25 -9.42 -7.83 5.00
C GLN A 25 -8.98 -6.39 5.16
N ASN A 26 -9.12 -5.85 6.36
CA ASN A 26 -8.75 -4.46 6.65
C ASN A 26 -9.52 -3.46 5.80
N ALA A 27 -10.76 -3.78 5.40
CA ALA A 27 -11.60 -2.82 4.72
C ALA A 27 -11.77 -1.58 5.60
N ALA A 28 -11.61 -0.40 5.00
CA ALA A 28 -11.72 0.85 5.71
C ALA A 28 -12.79 1.71 5.05
N SER A 29 -13.80 2.11 5.82
CA SER A 29 -14.83 3.01 5.32
C SER A 29 -14.25 4.41 5.10
N GLU A 30 -14.85 5.18 4.19
CA GLU A 30 -14.48 6.58 3.99
C GLU A 30 -14.56 7.36 5.30
N GLU A 31 -15.55 7.06 6.13
CA GLU A 31 -15.78 7.69 7.40
C GLU A 31 -14.61 7.46 8.37
N TRP A 32 -14.14 6.22 8.47
CA TRP A 32 -12.99 5.91 9.31
C TRP A 32 -11.71 6.55 8.76
N LEU A 33 -11.50 6.46 7.45
CA LEU A 33 -10.33 7.08 6.81
C LEU A 33 -10.32 8.59 7.03
N LEU A 34 -11.50 9.23 6.90
CA LEU A 34 -11.63 10.66 7.18
C LEU A 34 -11.22 10.98 8.63
N SER A 35 -11.59 10.12 9.58
CA SER A 35 -11.28 10.33 10.99
C SER A 35 -9.77 10.33 11.27
N ILE A 36 -8.97 9.67 10.44
CA ILE A 36 -7.50 9.66 10.55
C ILE A 36 -6.81 10.55 9.52
N GLY A 37 -7.58 11.41 8.84
CA GLY A 37 -7.04 12.39 7.89
C GLY A 37 -6.84 11.89 6.46
N VAL A 38 -7.35 10.70 6.13
CA VAL A 38 -7.24 10.14 4.78
C VAL A 38 -8.49 10.44 3.99
N THR A 39 -8.37 11.26 2.97
CA THR A 39 -9.46 11.61 2.06
C THR A 39 -8.95 11.53 0.63
N SER A 40 -9.85 11.51 -0.35
CA SER A 40 -9.45 11.60 -1.75
C SER A 40 -8.68 12.89 -2.02
N GLU A 41 -9.04 13.98 -1.33
CA GLU A 41 -8.33 15.26 -1.45
C GLU A 41 -6.91 15.18 -0.88
N SER A 42 -6.74 14.62 0.32
CA SER A 42 -5.42 14.51 0.96
C SER A 42 -4.51 13.57 0.17
N TRP A 43 -5.02 12.44 -0.31
CA TRP A 43 -4.23 11.54 -1.13
C TRP A 43 -3.88 12.18 -2.48
N GLY A 44 -4.84 12.87 -3.11
CA GLY A 44 -4.59 13.55 -4.38
C GLY A 44 -3.50 14.61 -4.26
N GLU A 45 -3.52 15.40 -3.18
CA GLU A 45 -2.50 16.40 -2.94
C GLU A 45 -1.13 15.78 -2.64
N ASN A 46 -1.10 14.72 -1.86
CA ASN A 46 0.14 14.03 -1.54
C ASN A 46 0.75 13.31 -2.75
N ILE A 47 -0.09 12.81 -3.65
CA ILE A 47 0.39 12.26 -4.92
C ILE A 47 0.97 13.39 -5.78
N ARG A 48 0.27 14.51 -5.88
CA ARG A 48 0.71 15.66 -6.68
C ARG A 48 2.06 16.20 -6.20
N SER A 49 2.23 16.34 -4.89
CA SER A 49 3.45 16.90 -4.31
C SER A 49 4.64 15.95 -4.35
N GLY A 50 4.40 14.66 -4.64
CA GLY A 50 5.43 13.63 -4.58
C GLY A 50 5.64 13.04 -3.20
N ALA A 51 4.85 13.45 -2.21
CA ALA A 51 4.98 12.91 -0.85
C ALA A 51 4.50 11.46 -0.74
N LEU A 52 3.65 11.02 -1.66
CA LEU A 52 3.02 9.70 -1.64
C LEU A 52 3.26 8.97 -2.97
N PRO A 53 4.50 8.56 -3.26
CA PRO A 53 4.75 7.76 -4.46
C PRO A 53 3.99 6.45 -4.39
N GLY A 54 3.47 6.01 -5.53
CA GLY A 54 2.70 4.79 -5.54
C GLY A 54 2.34 4.33 -6.94
N HIS A 55 1.78 3.14 -6.99
CA HIS A 55 1.43 2.47 -8.23
C HIS A 55 0.03 1.90 -8.14
N VAL A 56 -0.66 1.90 -9.26
CA VAL A 56 -1.99 1.31 -9.38
C VAL A 56 -1.94 0.18 -10.39
N CYS A 57 -2.81 -0.79 -10.18
CA CYS A 57 -3.08 -1.85 -11.15
C CYS A 57 -4.48 -1.64 -11.69
N THR A 58 -4.61 -1.62 -13.01
CA THR A 58 -5.91 -1.44 -13.64
C THR A 58 -6.27 -2.67 -14.48
N VAL A 59 -7.55 -2.95 -14.56
CA VAL A 59 -8.12 -3.94 -15.47
C VAL A 59 -9.16 -3.24 -16.30
N ASP A 60 -8.95 -3.21 -17.61
CA ASP A 60 -9.81 -2.51 -18.55
C ASP A 60 -10.06 -1.04 -18.11
N GLY A 61 -9.00 -0.39 -17.63
CA GLY A 61 -9.01 1.01 -17.23
C GLY A 61 -9.52 1.29 -15.82
N LYS A 62 -10.00 0.27 -15.10
CA LYS A 62 -10.49 0.45 -13.72
C LYS A 62 -9.44 0.01 -12.73
N ILE A 63 -9.25 0.79 -11.66
CA ILE A 63 -8.31 0.44 -10.61
C ILE A 63 -8.86 -0.74 -9.81
N VAL A 64 -8.06 -1.79 -9.72
CA VAL A 64 -8.41 -3.00 -8.94
C VAL A 64 -7.44 -3.21 -7.76
N GLY A 65 -6.36 -2.45 -7.72
CA GLY A 65 -5.40 -2.50 -6.63
C GLY A 65 -4.42 -1.34 -6.69
N PHE A 66 -3.79 -1.08 -5.57
CA PHE A 66 -2.79 -0.01 -5.48
C PHE A 66 -1.87 -0.22 -4.28
N CYS A 67 -0.74 0.49 -4.32
CA CYS A 67 0.21 0.54 -3.21
C CYS A 67 0.79 1.94 -3.16
N PHE A 68 0.84 2.53 -1.97
CA PHE A 68 1.48 3.83 -1.74
C PHE A 68 2.55 3.71 -0.67
N GLY A 69 3.63 4.47 -0.87
CA GLY A 69 4.69 4.63 0.11
C GLY A 69 4.87 6.09 0.49
N ALA A 70 5.52 6.33 1.61
CA ALA A 70 5.85 7.68 2.06
C ALA A 70 7.26 8.04 1.61
N ARG A 71 7.38 9.06 0.79
CA ARG A 71 8.68 9.53 0.28
C ARG A 71 9.65 9.88 1.39
N GLU A 72 9.13 10.53 2.43
CA GLU A 72 9.96 11.06 3.50
C GLU A 72 10.53 9.98 4.41
N THR A 73 9.77 8.92 4.69
CA THR A 73 10.13 7.94 5.72
C THR A 73 10.49 6.57 5.18
N GLY A 74 10.03 6.20 3.99
CA GLY A 74 10.18 4.84 3.47
C GLY A 74 9.10 3.89 3.98
N GLU A 75 8.02 4.41 4.58
CA GLU A 75 6.91 3.57 5.01
C GLU A 75 6.07 3.13 3.82
N ILE A 76 5.73 1.85 3.74
CA ILE A 76 4.67 1.37 2.87
C ILE A 76 3.38 1.63 3.62
N GLU A 77 2.62 2.62 3.17
CA GLU A 77 1.45 3.07 3.91
C GLU A 77 0.22 2.22 3.67
N VAL A 78 0.07 1.67 2.47
CA VAL A 78 -1.10 0.86 2.15
C VAL A 78 -0.85 0.03 0.90
N ILE A 79 -1.37 -1.22 0.92
CA ILE A 79 -1.58 -2.05 -0.25
C ILE A 79 -3.02 -2.51 -0.17
N ALA A 80 -3.76 -2.35 -1.25
CA ALA A 80 -5.15 -2.79 -1.29
C ALA A 80 -5.46 -3.42 -2.64
N LEU A 81 -6.24 -4.49 -2.63
CA LEU A 81 -6.73 -5.19 -3.82
C LEU A 81 -8.21 -5.47 -3.65
N LEU A 82 -8.95 -5.37 -4.74
CA LEU A 82 -10.32 -5.89 -4.75
C LEU A 82 -10.28 -7.41 -4.55
N PRO A 83 -11.27 -8.00 -3.84
CA PRO A 83 -11.24 -9.43 -3.51
C PRO A 83 -11.06 -10.35 -4.72
N ASP A 84 -11.70 -10.04 -5.84
CA ASP A 84 -11.62 -10.88 -7.05
C ASP A 84 -10.23 -10.91 -7.67
N PHE A 85 -9.33 -10.03 -7.26
CA PHE A 85 -7.99 -9.90 -7.82
C PHE A 85 -6.90 -10.34 -6.86
N GLU A 86 -7.26 -10.92 -5.73
CA GLU A 86 -6.32 -11.47 -4.77
C GLU A 86 -5.75 -12.81 -5.26
N ASN A 87 -4.61 -13.20 -4.71
CA ASN A 87 -3.93 -14.48 -5.01
C ASN A 87 -3.50 -14.64 -6.47
N ARG A 88 -3.25 -13.54 -7.16
CA ARG A 88 -2.80 -13.53 -8.56
C ARG A 88 -1.45 -12.86 -8.75
N GLY A 89 -0.77 -12.52 -7.66
CA GLY A 89 0.54 -11.87 -7.71
C GLY A 89 0.49 -10.36 -7.90
N LEU A 90 -0.69 -9.74 -7.93
CA LEU A 90 -0.82 -8.30 -8.14
C LEU A 90 -0.27 -7.50 -6.96
N GLY A 91 -0.55 -7.96 -5.74
CA GLY A 91 -0.06 -7.27 -4.54
C GLY A 91 1.46 -7.27 -4.47
N ARG A 92 2.09 -8.38 -4.81
CA ARG A 92 3.54 -8.48 -4.85
C ARG A 92 4.13 -7.53 -5.88
N GLU A 93 3.56 -7.49 -7.08
CA GLU A 93 4.04 -6.60 -8.14
C GLU A 93 3.90 -5.14 -7.75
N LEU A 94 2.76 -4.76 -7.15
CA LEU A 94 2.55 -3.40 -6.68
C LEU A 94 3.55 -3.03 -5.58
N LEU A 95 3.79 -3.93 -4.65
CA LEU A 95 4.76 -3.73 -3.58
C LEU A 95 6.17 -3.58 -4.13
N ASP A 96 6.56 -4.44 -5.08
CA ASP A 96 7.89 -4.38 -5.69
C ASP A 96 8.10 -3.05 -6.42
N ARG A 97 7.12 -2.60 -7.19
CA ARG A 97 7.21 -1.32 -7.92
C ARG A 97 7.33 -0.13 -6.97
N THR A 98 6.55 -0.10 -5.91
CA THR A 98 6.61 0.97 -4.93
C THR A 98 7.91 0.93 -4.15
N SER A 99 8.37 -0.27 -3.77
CA SER A 99 9.67 -0.45 -3.10
C SER A 99 10.83 0.02 -3.97
N ASP A 100 10.81 -0.30 -5.27
CA ASP A 100 11.84 0.14 -6.21
C ASP A 100 11.86 1.66 -6.33
N GLU A 101 10.70 2.29 -6.34
CA GLU A 101 10.62 3.75 -6.40
C GLU A 101 11.21 4.39 -5.14
N LEU A 102 10.89 3.85 -3.96
CA LEU A 102 11.46 4.33 -2.71
C LEU A 102 12.97 4.12 -2.66
N ALA A 103 13.46 3.00 -3.20
CA ALA A 103 14.90 2.76 -3.30
C ALA A 103 15.58 3.81 -4.17
N LYS A 104 14.97 4.18 -5.30
CA LYS A 104 15.50 5.22 -6.19
C LYS A 104 15.52 6.60 -5.51
N LEU A 105 14.67 6.81 -4.52
CA LEU A 105 14.65 8.03 -3.72
C LEU A 105 15.69 8.03 -2.59
N GLY A 106 16.46 6.94 -2.46
CA GLY A 106 17.57 6.84 -1.52
C GLY A 106 17.28 6.04 -0.26
N HIS A 107 16.10 5.43 -0.13
CA HIS A 107 15.80 4.62 1.04
C HIS A 107 16.52 3.28 0.99
N THR A 108 17.10 2.89 2.12
CA THR A 108 17.76 1.59 2.28
C THR A 108 16.98 0.68 3.22
N ARG A 109 15.99 1.23 3.91
CA ARG A 109 15.09 0.51 4.81
C ARG A 109 13.66 0.92 4.54
N LEU A 110 12.80 -0.07 4.35
CA LEU A 110 11.35 0.16 4.27
C LEU A 110 10.69 -0.45 5.49
N PHE A 111 9.56 0.09 5.90
CA PHE A 111 8.81 -0.46 7.02
C PHE A 111 7.31 -0.31 6.78
N LEU A 112 6.52 -1.06 7.53
CA LEU A 112 5.06 -1.00 7.46
C LEU A 112 4.45 -1.55 8.74
N GLY A 113 3.19 -1.19 8.98
CA GLY A 113 2.39 -1.80 10.04
C GLY A 113 1.42 -2.80 9.45
N CYS A 114 1.32 -3.96 10.07
CA CYS A 114 0.34 -4.96 9.67
C CYS A 114 -0.21 -5.69 10.89
N SER A 115 -1.33 -6.39 10.70
CA SER A 115 -1.94 -7.15 11.77
C SER A 115 -0.98 -8.18 12.34
N PRO A 116 -0.83 -8.27 13.68
CA PRO A 116 0.00 -9.30 14.30
C PRO A 116 -0.66 -10.68 14.34
N ASP A 117 -1.93 -10.77 13.92
CA ASP A 117 -2.68 -12.03 13.93
C ASP A 117 -2.10 -12.98 12.85
N PRO A 118 -1.57 -14.16 13.25
CA PRO A 118 -1.04 -15.12 12.28
C PRO A 118 -2.08 -15.64 11.29
N ALA A 119 -3.37 -15.49 11.61
CA ALA A 119 -4.44 -15.91 10.72
C ALA A 119 -4.73 -14.88 9.62
N SER A 120 -4.21 -13.65 9.73
CA SER A 120 -4.41 -12.63 8.70
C SER A 120 -3.51 -12.91 7.48
N ARG A 121 -3.98 -12.56 6.29
CA ARG A 121 -3.21 -12.75 5.06
C ARG A 121 -1.92 -11.94 5.05
N SER A 122 -1.98 -10.71 5.54
CA SER A 122 -0.82 -9.82 5.54
C SER A 122 0.33 -10.38 6.38
N HIS A 123 0.02 -11.07 7.46
CA HIS A 123 1.04 -11.66 8.32
C HIS A 123 1.99 -12.60 7.56
N GLY A 124 1.44 -13.52 6.78
CA GLY A 124 2.24 -14.45 5.97
C GLY A 124 2.78 -13.82 4.70
N PHE A 125 2.00 -12.93 4.07
CA PHE A 125 2.37 -12.29 2.82
C PHE A 125 3.71 -11.56 2.91
N TYR A 126 3.85 -10.66 3.87
CA TYR A 126 5.09 -9.89 3.99
C TYR A 126 6.27 -10.75 4.45
N ARG A 127 6.06 -11.65 5.39
CA ARG A 127 7.12 -12.53 5.88
C ARG A 127 7.65 -13.44 4.79
N HIS A 128 6.77 -13.93 3.92
CA HIS A 128 7.18 -14.73 2.78
C HIS A 128 8.09 -13.95 1.82
N LEU A 129 7.90 -12.64 1.72
CA LEU A 129 8.70 -11.77 0.86
C LEU A 129 9.98 -11.25 1.54
N GLY A 130 10.27 -11.70 2.75
CA GLY A 130 11.52 -11.36 3.43
C GLY A 130 11.42 -10.25 4.47
N TRP A 131 10.23 -9.72 4.72
CA TRP A 131 10.03 -8.73 5.76
C TRP A 131 10.12 -9.38 7.14
N ARG A 132 10.67 -8.65 8.10
CA ARG A 132 10.90 -9.14 9.47
C ARG A 132 10.29 -8.22 10.49
N SER A 133 9.82 -8.79 11.60
CA SER A 133 9.29 -8.01 12.70
C SER A 133 10.42 -7.21 13.38
N THR A 134 10.11 -5.95 13.70
CA THR A 134 11.00 -5.12 14.50
C THR A 134 10.83 -5.41 16.00
N GLY A 135 9.79 -6.14 16.39
CA GLY A 135 9.43 -6.34 17.78
C GLY A 135 8.66 -5.18 18.39
N THR A 136 8.27 -4.19 17.58
CA THR A 136 7.51 -3.03 18.04
C THR A 136 6.14 -2.97 17.39
N PHE A 137 5.24 -2.20 18.00
CA PHE A 137 3.87 -2.04 17.53
C PHE A 137 3.54 -0.56 17.46
N ASP A 138 2.66 -0.19 16.52
CA ASP A 138 2.22 1.19 16.42
C ASP A 138 1.04 1.47 17.37
N LYS A 139 0.54 2.71 17.34
CA LYS A 139 -0.56 3.14 18.21
C LYS A 139 -1.88 2.44 17.92
N TYR A 140 -2.00 1.79 16.76
CA TYR A 140 -3.19 1.05 16.36
C TYR A 140 -3.11 -0.43 16.69
N GLY A 141 -1.99 -0.89 17.27
CA GLY A 141 -1.76 -2.29 17.59
C GLY A 141 -1.20 -3.12 16.44
N ASP A 142 -0.84 -2.49 15.33
CA ASP A 142 -0.20 -3.19 14.23
C ASP A 142 1.27 -3.42 14.53
N GLU A 143 1.74 -4.61 14.14
CA GLU A 143 3.15 -4.97 14.26
C GLU A 143 3.95 -4.28 13.17
N ILE A 144 5.07 -3.67 13.54
CA ILE A 144 5.95 -3.01 12.56
C ILE A 144 6.91 -4.03 11.97
N LEU A 145 6.84 -4.21 10.67
CA LEU A 145 7.77 -5.02 9.91
C LEU A 145 8.74 -4.12 9.15
N GLU A 146 9.90 -4.63 8.85
CA GLU A 146 10.91 -3.90 8.06
C GLU A 146 11.60 -4.82 7.07
N ILE A 147 12.16 -4.22 6.03
CA ILE A 147 13.04 -4.89 5.08
C ILE A 147 14.16 -3.91 4.70
N PHE A 148 15.37 -4.41 4.55
CA PHE A 148 16.48 -3.61 4.07
C PHE A 148 16.66 -3.85 2.58
N ILE A 149 16.82 -2.79 1.82
CA ILE A 149 16.89 -2.82 0.36
C ILE A 149 18.15 -2.10 -0.11
N GLU A 150 18.58 -2.43 -1.32
CA GLU A 150 19.67 -1.71 -1.97
C GLU A 150 19.06 -0.63 -2.87
N PRO A 151 19.54 0.63 -2.75
CA PRO A 151 19.05 1.72 -3.59
C PRO A 151 19.37 1.51 -5.07
#